data_b44acf06ed902372ce1b77fc63685652
#
_entry.id   b44acf06ed902372ce1b77fc63685652
#
_cell.length_a   1.000
_cell.length_b   1.000
_cell.length_c   1.000
_cell.angle_alpha   90.00
_cell.angle_beta   90.00
_cell.angle_gamma   90.00
#
_symmetry.space_group_name_H-M   'P 1'
#
loop_
_entity.id
_entity.type
_entity.pdbx_description
1 polymer ?
#
loop_
_entity_poly.entity_id
_entity_poly.type
_entity_poly.pdbx_seq_one_letter_code
_entity_poly.pdbx_strand_id
1 'polypeptide(L)'
;MRTEHLIYCGGVQPSKRAKSQCHHLRLYGSKPNVTLKIEDISKRLLTNLPDLYLDLLDIAMYVYAADSTVSRGTNTDARMGERWRRHLHLIIPVRNTLVWSSESVYRSLVETIGFLSDDDYRFEFRPLTQPPEREIYFEFGSSADTAFRPDEIILFSGGLDSFAGTVETLATTVKSVALVSHRSSSKIDSTQQNLVGELKARIGEDRVFHLPVRAHLYDSNGTRDYMHRSRSFLFAALGAVTAKLFGVNGINFFENGIMSLNLPPVEQVVGARATRTTHPKVIRGLNRLFGVLFDDTFEVSNPFIWKTRAEVVKRIVDHGLTEMIRHTVSCTRTRERTKVHPHCGLCWQCIDRRFSILAAGVEEADPADGYEVQLFDGIRSKGTDRETVLSYVRLATAIRQMPDVAFFERFGEANRVVDCFDEPAHVVGERIYEIYQRHAKAVCDTFDNALRRNVAVLREQGLSPDCLLMLAMAPSSVGEDDIAISHQTAFDELFRDTRVVISINPIDRTVTLGEWGQITGNSAKIFIVLAESFRKASSKELPVEFFEFIRSDKLARLLKIDEPALRQQISRCRSKISELALRAGVDPPKTDSIIENDAWRGYRLNPDHVRISVSDDRTDLPQ
;
A
#
# COMPACT_ATOMS: atom_id res chain seq x y z
N MET A 1 17.65 11.47 22.81
CA MET A 1 18.34 10.38 22.04
C MET A 1 17.29 9.73 21.17
N ARG A 2 17.53 9.60 19.89
CA ARG A 2 16.63 8.89 18.98
C ARG A 2 16.64 7.39 19.30
N THR A 3 15.48 6.75 19.31
CA THR A 3 15.36 5.33 19.65
C THR A 3 15.84 4.48 18.47
N GLU A 4 16.84 3.64 18.67
CA GLU A 4 17.29 2.65 17.68
C GLU A 4 16.46 1.38 17.85
N HIS A 5 15.90 0.88 16.74
CA HIS A 5 15.16 -0.37 16.68
C HIS A 5 16.10 -1.49 16.21
N LEU A 6 16.36 -2.46 17.08
CA LEU A 6 17.16 -3.64 16.74
C LEU A 6 16.23 -4.72 16.15
N ILE A 7 16.56 -5.20 14.95
CA ILE A 7 15.76 -6.17 14.21
C ILE A 7 16.62 -7.41 13.95
N TYR A 8 16.34 -8.46 14.72
CA TYR A 8 17.03 -9.74 14.60
C TYR A 8 16.32 -10.62 13.58
N CYS A 9 17.00 -10.93 12.49
CA CYS A 9 16.46 -11.70 11.37
C CYS A 9 16.93 -13.16 11.42
N GLY A 10 16.14 -14.08 10.83
CA GLY A 10 16.55 -15.48 10.62
C GLY A 10 16.91 -16.27 11.88
N GLY A 11 16.38 -15.90 13.05
CA GLY A 11 16.64 -16.61 14.30
C GLY A 11 17.93 -16.20 15.02
N VAL A 12 18.62 -15.17 14.55
CA VAL A 12 19.79 -14.60 15.25
C VAL A 12 19.39 -14.19 16.66
N GLN A 13 20.16 -14.61 17.67
CA GLN A 13 19.89 -14.33 19.07
C GLN A 13 20.38 -12.93 19.48
N PRO A 14 19.64 -12.19 20.32
CA PRO A 14 20.07 -10.90 20.84
C PRO A 14 21.28 -11.04 21.76
N SER A 15 22.18 -10.06 21.72
CA SER A 15 23.23 -9.95 22.73
C SER A 15 22.62 -9.56 24.08
N LYS A 16 23.19 -10.08 25.20
CA LYS A 16 22.68 -9.87 26.58
C LYS A 16 22.60 -8.39 27.05
N ARG A 17 23.01 -7.41 26.24
CA ARG A 17 23.08 -5.97 26.58
C ARG A 17 22.08 -5.07 25.85
N ALA A 18 21.14 -5.59 25.08
CA ALA A 18 20.23 -4.75 24.31
C ALA A 18 19.18 -4.04 25.22
N LYS A 19 19.35 -2.73 25.46
CA LYS A 19 18.37 -1.84 26.10
C LYS A 19 17.39 -1.19 25.10
N SER A 20 17.51 -1.48 23.80
CA SER A 20 16.72 -0.93 22.69
C SER A 20 15.47 -1.80 22.44
N GLN A 21 14.50 -1.24 21.73
CA GLN A 21 13.35 -2.03 21.28
C GLN A 21 13.82 -3.10 20.30
N CYS A 22 13.55 -4.36 20.63
CA CYS A 22 13.96 -5.51 19.83
C CYS A 22 12.78 -6.13 19.10
N HIS A 23 12.98 -6.40 17.81
CA HIS A 23 12.01 -7.09 16.95
C HIS A 23 12.66 -8.36 16.39
N HIS A 24 11.86 -9.40 16.19
CA HIS A 24 12.34 -10.66 15.64
C HIS A 24 11.58 -11.01 14.36
N LEU A 25 12.30 -11.17 13.25
CA LEU A 25 11.77 -11.54 11.95
C LEU A 25 12.33 -12.90 11.53
N ARG A 26 11.46 -13.84 11.15
CA ARG A 26 11.84 -15.20 10.77
C ARG A 26 11.15 -15.61 9.48
N LEU A 27 11.93 -15.80 8.43
CA LEU A 27 11.47 -16.36 7.16
C LEU A 27 11.38 -17.90 7.22
N TYR A 28 12.28 -18.53 7.98
CA TYR A 28 12.48 -19.97 8.01
C TYR A 28 12.41 -20.49 9.46
N GLY A 29 12.26 -21.82 9.60
CA GLY A 29 12.27 -22.51 10.90
C GLY A 29 10.89 -22.83 11.45
N SER A 30 10.80 -23.18 12.74
CA SER A 30 9.60 -23.74 13.37
C SER A 30 8.47 -22.72 13.59
N LYS A 31 8.74 -21.42 13.60
CA LYS A 31 7.75 -20.36 13.85
C LYS A 31 8.07 -19.14 12.96
N PRO A 32 7.89 -19.25 11.64
CA PRO A 32 8.08 -18.10 10.76
C PRO A 32 6.97 -17.07 11.01
N ASN A 33 7.34 -15.80 11.05
CA ASN A 33 6.39 -14.68 11.09
C ASN A 33 6.44 -13.82 9.82
N VAL A 34 7.31 -14.21 8.90
CA VAL A 34 7.46 -13.61 7.57
C VAL A 34 7.45 -14.74 6.55
N THR A 35 6.77 -14.56 5.44
CA THR A 35 6.71 -15.56 4.36
C THR A 35 7.14 -14.90 3.05
N LEU A 36 8.10 -15.53 2.39
CA LEU A 36 8.44 -15.30 0.99
C LEU A 36 8.46 -16.66 0.30
N LYS A 37 7.55 -16.86 -0.65
CA LYS A 37 7.43 -18.13 -1.38
C LYS A 37 8.44 -18.16 -2.53
N ILE A 38 9.73 -18.36 -2.18
CA ILE A 38 10.82 -18.49 -3.15
C ILE A 38 10.57 -19.67 -4.09
N GLU A 39 9.91 -20.70 -3.60
CA GLU A 39 9.49 -21.88 -4.39
C GLU A 39 8.56 -21.51 -5.55
N ASP A 40 7.83 -20.39 -5.48
CA ASP A 40 7.03 -19.91 -6.62
C ASP A 40 7.94 -19.55 -7.80
N ILE A 41 9.18 -19.10 -7.55
CA ILE A 41 10.17 -18.81 -8.58
C ILE A 41 10.84 -20.10 -9.07
N SER A 42 11.44 -20.87 -8.15
CA SER A 42 12.21 -22.08 -8.52
C SER A 42 11.37 -23.14 -9.22
N LYS A 43 10.13 -23.38 -8.76
CA LYS A 43 9.19 -24.34 -9.39
C LYS A 43 8.76 -23.92 -10.78
N ARG A 44 8.51 -22.63 -11.00
CA ARG A 44 8.08 -22.15 -12.31
C ARG A 44 9.20 -22.11 -13.32
N LEU A 45 10.42 -21.83 -12.88
CA LEU A 45 11.59 -21.76 -13.73
C LEU A 45 12.36 -23.08 -13.78
N LEU A 46 11.98 -24.07 -12.95
CA LEU A 46 12.64 -25.36 -12.80
C LEU A 46 14.17 -25.22 -12.63
N THR A 47 14.58 -24.24 -11.82
CA THR A 47 16.00 -23.89 -11.61
C THR A 47 16.32 -23.68 -10.16
N ASN A 48 17.58 -23.93 -9.80
CA ASN A 48 18.11 -23.61 -8.50
C ASN A 48 18.51 -22.14 -8.42
N LEU A 49 18.16 -21.49 -7.33
CA LEU A 49 18.55 -20.10 -7.11
C LEU A 49 19.95 -20.02 -6.49
N PRO A 50 20.89 -19.26 -7.08
CA PRO A 50 22.19 -18.97 -6.49
C PRO A 50 22.06 -18.31 -5.11
N ASP A 51 23.03 -18.57 -4.24
CA ASP A 51 23.05 -18.04 -2.87
C ASP A 51 22.95 -16.51 -2.80
N LEU A 52 23.59 -15.81 -3.73
CA LEU A 52 23.55 -14.36 -3.81
C LEU A 52 22.11 -13.84 -4.09
N TYR A 53 21.36 -14.52 -4.95
CA TYR A 53 19.99 -14.14 -5.28
C TYR A 53 19.04 -14.41 -4.11
N LEU A 54 19.30 -15.50 -3.39
CA LEU A 54 18.56 -15.83 -2.18
C LEU A 54 18.80 -14.80 -1.07
N ASP A 55 20.06 -14.39 -0.90
CA ASP A 55 20.39 -13.34 0.07
C ASP A 55 19.70 -12.02 -0.29
N LEU A 56 19.68 -11.63 -1.58
CA LEU A 56 18.97 -10.43 -2.03
C LEU A 56 17.48 -10.48 -1.68
N LEU A 57 16.84 -11.62 -1.94
CA LEU A 57 15.41 -11.83 -1.65
C LEU A 57 15.14 -11.83 -0.14
N ASP A 58 15.97 -12.51 0.65
CA ASP A 58 15.87 -12.55 2.12
C ASP A 58 16.03 -11.13 2.71
N ILE A 59 17.03 -10.37 2.27
CA ILE A 59 17.28 -8.99 2.71
C ILE A 59 16.09 -8.09 2.34
N ALA A 60 15.63 -8.16 1.10
CA ALA A 60 14.51 -7.34 0.63
C ALA A 60 13.22 -7.65 1.42
N MET A 61 12.98 -8.92 1.75
CA MET A 61 11.84 -9.31 2.56
C MET A 61 11.98 -8.85 4.02
N TYR A 62 13.17 -8.95 4.63
CA TYR A 62 13.40 -8.45 5.98
C TYR A 62 13.26 -6.93 6.07
N VAL A 63 13.73 -6.19 5.07
CA VAL A 63 13.54 -4.73 5.00
C VAL A 63 12.05 -4.39 4.90
N TYR A 64 11.29 -5.08 4.04
CA TYR A 64 9.85 -4.89 3.90
C TYR A 64 9.10 -5.25 5.19
N ALA A 65 9.47 -6.34 5.85
CA ALA A 65 8.89 -6.75 7.11
C ALA A 65 9.20 -5.77 8.25
N ALA A 66 10.44 -5.27 8.32
CA ALA A 66 10.85 -4.27 9.30
C ALA A 66 10.07 -2.96 9.14
N ASP A 67 9.94 -2.48 7.89
CA ASP A 67 9.15 -1.29 7.55
C ASP A 67 7.70 -1.42 8.01
N SER A 68 7.12 -2.61 7.87
CA SER A 68 5.74 -2.89 8.27
C SER A 68 5.54 -3.09 9.77
N THR A 69 6.58 -3.53 10.50
CA THR A 69 6.50 -3.89 11.93
C THR A 69 6.78 -2.71 12.85
N VAL A 70 7.71 -1.83 12.45
CA VAL A 70 8.14 -0.68 13.25
C VAL A 70 7.32 0.55 12.91
N SER A 71 6.49 1.02 13.85
CA SER A 71 5.68 2.23 13.64
C SER A 71 6.54 3.50 13.53
N ARG A 72 6.09 4.46 12.73
CA ARG A 72 6.69 5.80 12.58
C ARG A 72 6.29 6.80 13.66
N GLY A 73 5.81 6.36 14.79
CA GLY A 73 5.33 7.20 15.89
C GLY A 73 3.81 7.19 16.03
N THR A 74 3.33 7.83 17.10
CA THR A 74 1.89 7.96 17.38
C THR A 74 1.40 9.36 17.05
N ASN A 75 0.11 9.48 16.75
CA ASN A 75 -0.55 10.75 16.41
C ASN A 75 -0.48 11.83 17.50
N THR A 76 -0.12 11.46 18.72
CA THR A 76 0.01 12.38 19.86
C THR A 76 1.35 13.13 19.91
N ASP A 77 2.28 12.82 18.98
CA ASP A 77 3.58 13.48 18.93
C ASP A 77 3.49 14.78 18.13
N ALA A 78 3.29 15.90 18.82
CA ALA A 78 3.28 17.26 18.25
C ALA A 78 4.59 17.64 17.50
N ARG A 79 5.63 16.80 17.59
CA ARG A 79 6.94 16.97 16.93
C ARG A 79 7.17 15.94 15.85
N MET A 80 6.23 15.74 14.95
CA MET A 80 6.28 14.71 13.91
C MET A 80 7.52 14.77 13.01
N GLY A 81 8.11 15.94 12.79
CA GLY A 81 9.34 16.10 12.02
C GLY A 81 10.56 15.41 12.63
N GLU A 82 10.66 15.36 13.97
CA GLU A 82 11.81 14.78 14.66
C GLU A 82 11.75 13.28 14.84
N ARG A 83 10.54 12.65 14.83
CA ARG A 83 10.35 11.20 15.07
C ARG A 83 9.92 10.43 13.85
N TRP A 84 9.68 11.09 12.74
CA TRP A 84 9.27 10.44 11.50
C TRP A 84 10.31 9.47 10.95
N ARG A 85 11.58 9.86 10.97
CA ARG A 85 12.71 9.05 10.51
C ARG A 85 13.10 8.05 11.60
N ARG A 86 12.94 6.76 11.30
CA ARG A 86 13.31 5.65 12.18
C ARG A 86 14.79 5.31 12.01
N HIS A 87 15.40 4.79 13.08
CA HIS A 87 16.74 4.20 13.03
C HIS A 87 16.59 2.67 13.12
N LEU A 88 16.75 1.99 11.98
CA LEU A 88 16.52 0.57 11.84
C LEU A 88 17.87 -0.14 11.72
N HIS A 89 18.24 -0.93 12.73
CA HIS A 89 19.45 -1.75 12.72
C HIS A 89 19.05 -3.21 12.53
N LEU A 90 19.26 -3.73 11.31
CA LEU A 90 18.93 -5.09 10.93
C LEU A 90 20.17 -6.00 11.06
N ILE A 91 20.05 -7.08 11.80
CA ILE A 91 21.05 -8.13 11.93
C ILE A 91 20.57 -9.32 11.12
N ILE A 92 21.18 -9.54 9.94
CA ILE A 92 20.67 -10.47 8.92
C ILE A 92 21.70 -11.58 8.67
N PRO A 93 21.31 -12.86 8.80
CA PRO A 93 22.13 -13.96 8.36
C PRO A 93 22.08 -14.08 6.84
N VAL A 94 23.26 -14.13 6.21
CA VAL A 94 23.41 -14.24 4.75
C VAL A 94 24.41 -15.36 4.41
N ARG A 95 24.33 -15.88 3.19
CA ARG A 95 25.21 -16.95 2.69
C ARG A 95 26.55 -16.37 2.26
N ASN A 96 26.52 -15.16 1.68
CA ASN A 96 27.72 -14.49 1.17
C ASN A 96 28.01 -13.18 1.93
N THR A 97 28.55 -13.30 3.13
CA THR A 97 28.88 -12.14 3.99
C THR A 97 29.92 -11.20 3.37
N LEU A 98 30.85 -11.72 2.56
CA LEU A 98 31.90 -10.90 1.93
C LEU A 98 31.30 -9.90 0.94
N VAL A 99 30.37 -10.34 0.09
CA VAL A 99 29.69 -9.46 -0.88
C VAL A 99 28.84 -8.42 -0.15
N TRP A 100 28.01 -8.84 0.80
CA TRP A 100 27.06 -7.93 1.48
C TRP A 100 27.75 -6.95 2.42
N SER A 101 28.93 -7.28 2.95
CA SER A 101 29.74 -6.39 3.79
C SER A 101 30.74 -5.56 2.97
N SER A 102 30.84 -5.76 1.66
CA SER A 102 31.69 -4.90 0.82
C SER A 102 31.18 -3.47 0.84
N GLU A 103 32.09 -2.50 0.86
CA GLU A 103 31.71 -1.07 0.98
C GLU A 103 30.77 -0.61 -0.14
N SER A 104 31.01 -1.05 -1.37
CA SER A 104 30.22 -0.66 -2.53
C SER A 104 28.77 -1.17 -2.47
N VAL A 105 28.55 -2.45 -2.12
CA VAL A 105 27.21 -3.04 -1.99
C VAL A 105 26.50 -2.46 -0.77
N TYR A 106 27.17 -2.42 0.39
CA TYR A 106 26.62 -1.91 1.63
C TYR A 106 26.14 -0.45 1.48
N ARG A 107 27.01 0.42 0.95
CA ARG A 107 26.70 1.83 0.75
C ARG A 107 25.55 2.02 -0.24
N SER A 108 25.55 1.30 -1.38
CA SER A 108 24.50 1.39 -2.37
C SER A 108 23.15 0.93 -1.80
N LEU A 109 23.12 -0.13 -0.99
CA LEU A 109 21.94 -0.62 -0.30
C LEU A 109 21.39 0.43 0.67
N VAL A 110 22.22 0.93 1.59
CA VAL A 110 21.79 1.90 2.62
C VAL A 110 21.29 3.20 2.00
N GLU A 111 22.01 3.76 1.03
CA GLU A 111 21.62 5.01 0.37
C GLU A 111 20.31 4.87 -0.40
N THR A 112 20.13 3.75 -1.11
CA THR A 112 18.91 3.52 -1.91
C THR A 112 17.68 3.34 -1.03
N ILE A 113 17.76 2.45 -0.02
CA ILE A 113 16.61 2.17 0.85
C ILE A 113 16.34 3.34 1.79
N GLY A 114 17.39 4.00 2.28
CA GLY A 114 17.27 5.18 3.13
C GLY A 114 16.55 6.33 2.42
N PHE A 115 16.88 6.59 1.16
CA PHE A 115 16.14 7.59 0.37
C PHE A 115 14.70 7.13 0.07
N LEU A 116 14.50 5.85 -0.26
CA LEU A 116 13.18 5.28 -0.57
C LEU A 116 12.19 5.45 0.58
N SER A 117 12.60 5.12 1.81
CA SER A 117 11.71 5.10 2.99
C SER A 117 11.84 6.33 3.89
N ASP A 118 12.88 7.14 3.72
CA ASP A 118 13.28 8.23 4.61
C ASP A 118 13.68 7.75 6.03
N ASP A 119 14.18 6.52 6.13
CA ASP A 119 14.69 5.95 7.37
C ASP A 119 16.23 5.83 7.33
N ASP A 120 16.84 5.78 8.50
CA ASP A 120 18.26 5.49 8.64
C ASP A 120 18.45 3.99 8.84
N TYR A 121 19.15 3.35 7.93
CA TYR A 121 19.42 1.92 7.97
C TYR A 121 20.86 1.64 8.38
N ARG A 122 21.00 0.64 9.25
CA ARG A 122 22.27 -0.01 9.56
C ARG A 122 22.08 -1.51 9.39
N PHE A 123 23.00 -2.15 8.67
CA PHE A 123 23.01 -3.60 8.49
C PHE A 123 24.20 -4.22 9.19
N GLU A 124 23.97 -5.36 9.83
CA GLU A 124 25.02 -6.25 10.31
C GLU A 124 24.80 -7.61 9.66
N PHE A 125 25.64 -7.97 8.72
CA PHE A 125 25.55 -9.25 8.02
C PHE A 125 26.34 -10.32 8.77
N ARG A 126 25.69 -11.44 9.06
CA ARG A 126 26.28 -12.59 9.74
C ARG A 126 26.23 -13.84 8.87
N PRO A 127 27.18 -14.81 9.01
CA PRO A 127 27.08 -16.05 8.27
C PRO A 127 25.81 -16.81 8.58
N LEU A 128 25.11 -17.31 7.56
CA LEU A 128 23.97 -18.22 7.71
C LEU A 128 24.49 -19.63 8.03
N THR A 129 24.40 -20.04 9.30
CA THR A 129 24.96 -21.31 9.79
C THR A 129 24.08 -22.52 9.50
N GLN A 130 22.79 -22.32 9.36
CA GLN A 130 21.80 -23.38 9.10
C GLN A 130 20.89 -22.93 7.94
N PRO A 131 21.32 -23.14 6.68
CA PRO A 131 20.47 -22.85 5.55
C PRO A 131 19.21 -23.76 5.59
N PRO A 132 18.04 -23.23 5.21
CA PRO A 132 16.82 -24.03 5.15
C PRO A 132 16.97 -25.14 4.10
N GLU A 133 16.39 -26.30 4.39
CA GLU A 133 16.25 -27.37 3.40
C GLU A 133 15.41 -26.87 2.21
N ARG A 134 15.84 -27.23 1.02
CA ARG A 134 15.18 -26.83 -0.25
C ARG A 134 15.04 -28.01 -1.17
N GLU A 135 13.99 -27.99 -1.97
CA GLU A 135 13.88 -28.85 -3.14
C GLU A 135 14.98 -28.47 -4.13
N ILE A 136 15.86 -29.41 -4.46
CA ILE A 136 16.90 -29.23 -5.46
C ILE A 136 16.34 -29.75 -6.79
N TYR A 137 16.36 -28.92 -7.80
CA TYR A 137 16.00 -29.30 -9.17
C TYR A 137 17.25 -29.86 -9.87
N PHE A 138 17.10 -31.02 -10.49
CA PHE A 138 18.15 -31.56 -11.31
C PHE A 138 18.28 -30.72 -12.58
N GLU A 139 19.45 -30.20 -12.83
CA GLU A 139 19.79 -29.53 -14.10
C GLU A 139 19.97 -30.61 -15.18
N PHE A 140 18.87 -31.03 -15.78
CA PHE A 140 18.94 -31.78 -17.01
C PHE A 140 19.40 -30.82 -18.10
N GLY A 141 20.59 -31.10 -18.66
CA GLY A 141 21.21 -30.27 -19.69
C GLY A 141 20.18 -29.78 -20.71
N SER A 142 20.17 -28.48 -20.89
CA SER A 142 19.16 -27.70 -21.59
C SER A 142 18.75 -28.36 -22.94
N SER A 143 17.58 -29.00 -22.98
CA SER A 143 16.83 -29.05 -24.22
C SER A 143 16.29 -27.64 -24.48
N ALA A 144 17.12 -26.85 -25.14
CA ALA A 144 16.95 -25.40 -25.30
C ALA A 144 15.70 -24.96 -26.08
N ASP A 145 14.91 -25.89 -26.60
CA ASP A 145 13.86 -25.61 -27.58
C ASP A 145 12.44 -25.39 -26.98
N THR A 146 12.24 -25.58 -25.66
CA THR A 146 10.89 -25.47 -25.08
C THR A 146 10.78 -24.47 -23.93
N ALA A 147 11.88 -23.83 -23.49
CA ALA A 147 11.86 -22.88 -22.40
C ALA A 147 11.44 -21.49 -22.90
N PHE A 148 10.44 -20.90 -22.26
CA PHE A 148 10.05 -19.49 -22.48
C PHE A 148 11.27 -18.57 -22.24
N ARG A 149 11.55 -17.69 -23.18
CA ARG A 149 12.64 -16.70 -23.09
C ARG A 149 12.08 -15.30 -23.24
N PRO A 150 11.90 -14.56 -22.15
CA PRO A 150 11.46 -13.17 -22.22
C PRO A 150 12.58 -12.27 -22.72
N ASP A 151 12.22 -11.29 -23.54
CA ASP A 151 13.08 -10.18 -23.93
C ASP A 151 13.10 -9.09 -22.86
N GLU A 152 12.02 -8.96 -22.09
CA GLU A 152 11.88 -7.97 -21.03
C GLU A 152 11.21 -8.54 -19.78
N ILE A 153 11.63 -8.00 -18.62
CA ILE A 153 11.01 -8.29 -17.32
C ILE A 153 10.25 -7.03 -16.88
N ILE A 154 8.95 -7.19 -16.69
CA ILE A 154 8.05 -6.10 -16.28
C ILE A 154 7.52 -6.36 -14.88
N LEU A 155 7.61 -5.36 -14.00
CA LEU A 155 7.02 -5.40 -12.69
C LEU A 155 5.53 -5.09 -12.78
N PHE A 156 4.69 -6.12 -12.62
CA PHE A 156 3.27 -6.08 -12.90
C PHE A 156 2.43 -6.08 -11.63
N SER A 157 1.92 -4.92 -11.25
CA SER A 157 1.09 -4.77 -10.04
C SER A 157 -0.40 -5.11 -10.27
N GLY A 158 -0.88 -5.11 -11.50
CA GLY A 158 -2.30 -5.17 -11.86
C GLY A 158 -3.00 -3.80 -11.79
N GLY A 159 -2.24 -2.72 -11.57
CA GLY A 159 -2.71 -1.34 -11.68
C GLY A 159 -2.70 -0.84 -13.13
N LEU A 160 -3.32 0.32 -13.32
CA LEU A 160 -3.49 0.94 -14.63
C LEU A 160 -2.14 1.15 -15.35
N ASP A 161 -1.15 1.71 -14.65
CA ASP A 161 0.12 2.09 -15.27
C ASP A 161 0.93 0.86 -15.68
N SER A 162 1.04 -0.17 -14.83
CA SER A 162 1.76 -1.40 -15.17
C SER A 162 1.07 -2.19 -16.29
N PHE A 163 -0.26 -2.14 -16.35
CA PHE A 163 -1.03 -2.72 -17.44
C PHE A 163 -0.77 -1.98 -18.75
N ALA A 164 -0.84 -0.64 -18.74
CA ALA A 164 -0.58 0.19 -19.93
C ALA A 164 0.83 -0.04 -20.49
N GLY A 165 1.84 -0.12 -19.62
CA GLY A 165 3.22 -0.38 -20.04
C GLY A 165 3.37 -1.77 -20.66
N THR A 166 2.73 -2.78 -20.10
CA THR A 166 2.71 -4.13 -20.68
C THR A 166 2.04 -4.13 -22.05
N VAL A 167 0.89 -3.45 -22.19
CA VAL A 167 0.17 -3.32 -23.46
C VAL A 167 1.04 -2.60 -24.50
N GLU A 168 1.65 -1.46 -24.14
CA GLU A 168 2.51 -0.72 -25.06
C GLU A 168 3.69 -1.57 -25.53
N THR A 169 4.40 -2.24 -24.62
CA THR A 169 5.52 -3.13 -24.98
C THR A 169 5.08 -4.23 -25.95
N LEU A 170 4.00 -4.92 -25.63
CA LEU A 170 3.52 -6.06 -26.44
C LEU A 170 2.92 -5.64 -27.77
N ALA A 171 2.29 -4.46 -27.86
CA ALA A 171 1.65 -3.98 -29.07
C ALA A 171 2.63 -3.28 -30.05
N THR A 172 3.67 -2.61 -29.53
CA THR A 172 4.62 -1.85 -30.35
C THR A 172 5.86 -2.65 -30.74
N THR A 173 6.06 -3.84 -30.15
CA THR A 173 7.22 -4.69 -30.40
C THR A 173 6.80 -6.15 -30.64
N VAL A 174 7.72 -6.95 -31.11
CA VAL A 174 7.56 -8.42 -31.22
C VAL A 174 8.07 -9.16 -29.98
N LYS A 175 8.50 -8.43 -28.94
CA LYS A 175 9.11 -8.96 -27.73
C LYS A 175 8.15 -9.85 -26.94
N SER A 176 8.71 -10.83 -26.27
CA SER A 176 8.07 -11.60 -25.20
C SER A 176 8.41 -11.00 -23.82
N VAL A 177 7.47 -11.05 -22.88
CA VAL A 177 7.63 -10.43 -21.57
C VAL A 177 7.39 -11.43 -20.44
N ALA A 178 8.20 -11.32 -19.37
CA ALA A 178 7.88 -11.94 -18.10
C ALA A 178 7.34 -10.90 -17.13
N LEU A 179 6.11 -11.12 -16.68
CA LEU A 179 5.40 -10.28 -15.75
C LEU A 179 5.64 -10.78 -14.32
N VAL A 180 6.42 -10.06 -13.54
CA VAL A 180 6.68 -10.39 -12.13
C VAL A 180 5.67 -9.67 -11.25
N SER A 181 4.97 -10.40 -10.39
CA SER A 181 3.92 -9.85 -9.53
C SER A 181 4.14 -10.19 -8.06
N HIS A 182 3.94 -9.22 -7.19
CA HIS A 182 3.89 -9.43 -5.76
C HIS A 182 2.45 -9.73 -5.32
N ARG A 183 2.20 -10.96 -4.84
CA ARG A 183 0.90 -11.42 -4.34
C ARG A 183 0.76 -11.06 -2.86
N SER A 184 0.24 -9.89 -2.56
CA SER A 184 0.04 -9.44 -1.16
C SER A 184 -1.32 -9.87 -0.58
N SER A 185 -2.32 -10.15 -1.42
CA SER A 185 -3.64 -10.64 -1.02
C SER A 185 -4.31 -11.41 -2.16
N SER A 186 -5.34 -12.22 -1.83
CA SER A 186 -6.12 -12.97 -2.82
C SER A 186 -6.86 -12.05 -3.81
N LYS A 187 -7.33 -10.88 -3.36
CA LYS A 187 -8.01 -9.90 -4.22
C LYS A 187 -7.06 -9.32 -5.29
N ILE A 188 -5.82 -9.04 -4.93
CA ILE A 188 -4.80 -8.55 -5.86
C ILE A 188 -4.40 -9.66 -6.83
N ASP A 189 -4.19 -10.86 -6.33
CA ASP A 189 -3.84 -12.03 -7.14
C ASP A 189 -4.89 -12.30 -8.23
N SER A 190 -6.18 -12.32 -7.89
CA SER A 190 -7.25 -12.52 -8.88
C SER A 190 -7.28 -11.42 -9.95
N THR A 191 -7.04 -10.17 -9.57
CA THR A 191 -6.93 -9.04 -10.52
C THR A 191 -5.78 -9.26 -11.49
N GLN A 192 -4.60 -9.62 -10.97
CA GLN A 192 -3.41 -9.88 -11.79
C GLN A 192 -3.62 -11.05 -12.73
N GLN A 193 -4.17 -12.16 -12.25
CA GLN A 193 -4.45 -13.36 -13.06
C GLN A 193 -5.44 -13.07 -14.18
N ASN A 194 -6.52 -12.35 -13.90
CA ASN A 194 -7.53 -12.00 -14.91
C ASN A 194 -6.92 -11.12 -16.02
N LEU A 195 -6.16 -10.08 -15.65
CA LEU A 195 -5.51 -9.20 -16.63
C LEU A 195 -4.49 -9.96 -17.49
N VAL A 196 -3.72 -10.85 -16.89
CA VAL A 196 -2.75 -11.68 -17.62
C VAL A 196 -3.46 -12.67 -18.56
N GLY A 197 -4.56 -13.27 -18.10
CA GLY A 197 -5.37 -14.17 -18.95
C GLY A 197 -5.89 -13.46 -20.21
N GLU A 198 -6.40 -12.24 -20.04
CA GLU A 198 -6.88 -11.44 -21.18
C GLU A 198 -5.74 -10.99 -22.11
N LEU A 199 -4.58 -10.60 -21.56
CA LEU A 199 -3.40 -10.27 -22.37
C LEU A 199 -2.97 -11.47 -23.23
N LYS A 200 -2.90 -12.66 -22.63
CA LYS A 200 -2.56 -13.90 -23.35
C LYS A 200 -3.55 -14.23 -24.45
N ALA A 201 -4.84 -14.12 -24.15
CA ALA A 201 -5.92 -14.43 -25.10
C ALA A 201 -5.89 -13.49 -26.33
N ARG A 202 -5.47 -12.22 -26.16
CA ARG A 202 -5.51 -11.21 -27.23
C ARG A 202 -4.20 -11.05 -27.99
N ILE A 203 -3.07 -11.26 -27.34
CA ILE A 203 -1.75 -10.99 -27.90
C ILE A 203 -1.00 -12.28 -28.24
N GLY A 204 -1.27 -13.37 -27.53
CA GLY A 204 -0.65 -14.68 -27.72
C GLY A 204 -0.11 -15.24 -26.40
N GLU A 205 -0.37 -16.52 -26.16
CA GLU A 205 0.08 -17.22 -24.94
C GLU A 205 1.59 -17.35 -24.86
N ASP A 206 2.24 -17.47 -25.98
CA ASP A 206 3.68 -17.63 -26.18
C ASP A 206 4.50 -16.37 -25.92
N ARG A 207 3.85 -15.21 -25.81
CA ARG A 207 4.52 -13.91 -25.58
C ARG A 207 4.46 -13.42 -24.15
N VAL A 208 3.67 -14.05 -23.28
CA VAL A 208 3.45 -13.56 -21.91
C VAL A 208 3.67 -14.67 -20.90
N PHE A 209 4.70 -14.55 -20.08
CA PHE A 209 4.92 -15.40 -18.92
C PHE A 209 4.55 -14.62 -17.63
N HIS A 210 3.83 -15.25 -16.70
CA HIS A 210 3.46 -14.62 -15.43
C HIS A 210 4.09 -15.32 -14.25
N LEU A 211 4.85 -14.60 -13.45
CA LEU A 211 5.49 -15.07 -12.22
C LEU A 211 4.91 -14.34 -10.99
N PRO A 212 3.81 -14.84 -10.42
CA PRO A 212 3.26 -14.29 -9.17
C PRO A 212 4.00 -14.89 -7.97
N VAL A 213 4.68 -14.03 -7.17
CA VAL A 213 5.41 -14.44 -5.97
C VAL A 213 4.66 -13.99 -4.72
N ARG A 214 4.40 -14.92 -3.82
CA ARG A 214 3.73 -14.63 -2.55
C ARG A 214 4.75 -14.14 -1.52
N ALA A 215 4.55 -12.90 -1.04
CA ALA A 215 5.28 -12.35 0.09
C ALA A 215 4.26 -11.77 1.10
N HIS A 216 4.39 -12.17 2.37
CA HIS A 216 3.43 -11.81 3.39
C HIS A 216 4.09 -11.73 4.77
N LEU A 217 3.63 -10.79 5.60
CA LEU A 217 4.00 -10.66 7.00
C LEU A 217 2.85 -11.18 7.86
N TYR A 218 3.13 -12.14 8.74
CA TYR A 218 2.20 -12.56 9.79
C TYR A 218 2.29 -11.56 10.94
N ASP A 219 1.13 -11.04 11.36
CA ASP A 219 1.05 -10.05 12.44
C ASP A 219 1.39 -10.70 13.77
N SER A 220 2.47 -10.25 14.39
CA SER A 220 2.85 -10.75 15.71
C SER A 220 2.52 -9.79 16.86
N ASN A 221 2.32 -8.48 16.63
CA ASN A 221 2.24 -7.52 17.75
C ASN A 221 1.29 -6.33 17.55
N GLY A 222 0.34 -6.38 16.62
CA GLY A 222 -0.75 -5.39 16.55
C GLY A 222 -0.37 -3.98 16.08
N THR A 223 0.90 -3.69 15.84
CA THR A 223 1.35 -2.40 15.32
C THR A 223 1.81 -2.59 13.89
N ARG A 224 0.97 -2.25 12.92
CA ARG A 224 1.35 -2.25 11.51
C ARG A 224 1.47 -0.82 11.01
N ASP A 225 2.62 -0.49 10.44
CA ASP A 225 2.71 0.65 9.54
C ASP A 225 2.25 0.20 8.15
N TYR A 226 1.07 0.66 7.73
CA TYR A 226 0.48 0.28 6.44
C TYR A 226 1.07 1.04 5.25
N MET A 227 2.01 1.93 5.46
CA MET A 227 2.57 2.77 4.39
C MET A 227 3.55 2.04 3.48
N HIS A 228 4.10 0.89 3.92
CA HIS A 228 4.93 -0.06 3.13
C HIS A 228 5.88 0.60 2.11
N ARG A 229 6.67 1.58 2.54
CA ARG A 229 7.52 2.38 1.64
C ARG A 229 8.63 1.58 0.98
N SER A 230 9.15 0.57 1.66
CA SER A 230 10.17 -0.34 1.14
C SER A 230 9.64 -1.45 0.23
N ARG A 231 8.30 -1.51 0.00
CA ARG A 231 7.70 -2.55 -0.86
C ARG A 231 8.25 -2.56 -2.27
N SER A 232 8.59 -1.39 -2.82
CA SER A 232 9.17 -1.32 -4.16
C SER A 232 10.57 -1.93 -4.25
N PHE A 233 11.35 -1.89 -3.16
CA PHE A 233 12.64 -2.59 -3.09
C PHE A 233 12.45 -4.11 -3.17
N LEU A 234 11.50 -4.67 -2.41
CA LEU A 234 11.15 -6.10 -2.53
C LEU A 234 10.73 -6.44 -3.96
N PHE A 235 9.90 -5.59 -4.57
CA PHE A 235 9.40 -5.81 -5.91
C PHE A 235 10.54 -5.75 -6.96
N ALA A 236 11.45 -4.78 -6.84
CA ALA A 236 12.65 -4.69 -7.67
C ALA A 236 13.57 -5.90 -7.50
N ALA A 237 13.76 -6.38 -6.26
CA ALA A 237 14.58 -7.57 -5.99
C ALA A 237 13.99 -8.82 -6.63
N LEU A 238 12.66 -9.03 -6.55
CA LEU A 238 11.98 -10.12 -7.25
C LEU A 238 12.18 -10.05 -8.75
N GLY A 239 12.03 -8.86 -9.33
CA GLY A 239 12.26 -8.64 -10.76
C GLY A 239 13.71 -8.88 -11.16
N ALA A 240 14.66 -8.34 -10.40
CA ALA A 240 16.08 -8.46 -10.70
C ALA A 240 16.58 -9.92 -10.65
N VAL A 241 16.16 -10.68 -9.64
CA VAL A 241 16.45 -12.12 -9.57
C VAL A 241 15.84 -12.85 -10.76
N THR A 242 14.58 -12.56 -11.08
CA THR A 242 13.91 -13.15 -12.25
C THR A 242 14.64 -12.82 -13.55
N ALA A 243 15.06 -11.57 -13.73
CA ALA A 243 15.81 -11.11 -14.89
C ALA A 243 17.13 -11.91 -15.04
N LYS A 244 17.91 -12.00 -13.98
CA LYS A 244 19.17 -12.75 -14.01
C LYS A 244 18.98 -14.24 -14.28
N LEU A 245 17.89 -14.86 -13.79
CA LEU A 245 17.57 -16.28 -14.08
C LEU A 245 17.19 -16.51 -15.55
N PHE A 246 16.58 -15.52 -16.19
CA PHE A 246 16.30 -15.55 -17.64
C PHE A 246 17.46 -15.05 -18.52
N GLY A 247 18.55 -14.59 -17.94
CA GLY A 247 19.67 -13.98 -18.68
C GLY A 247 19.34 -12.58 -19.23
N VAL A 248 18.35 -11.89 -18.66
CA VAL A 248 17.99 -10.51 -19.00
C VAL A 248 18.66 -9.54 -18.02
N ASN A 249 19.28 -8.49 -18.53
CA ASN A 249 20.03 -7.54 -17.71
C ASN A 249 19.24 -6.26 -17.39
N GLY A 250 17.92 -6.41 -17.10
CA GLY A 250 17.11 -5.27 -16.72
C GLY A 250 15.69 -5.59 -16.32
N ILE A 251 15.05 -4.60 -15.70
CA ILE A 251 13.64 -4.64 -15.30
C ILE A 251 12.97 -3.31 -15.57
N ASN A 252 11.70 -3.36 -15.95
CA ASN A 252 10.89 -2.18 -16.20
C ASN A 252 9.82 -2.01 -15.12
N PHE A 253 9.85 -0.86 -14.45
CA PHE A 253 8.69 -0.29 -13.79
C PHE A 253 7.86 0.46 -14.84
N PHE A 254 6.56 0.53 -14.62
CA PHE A 254 5.69 1.46 -15.36
C PHE A 254 4.87 2.24 -14.35
N GLU A 255 5.22 3.49 -14.16
CA GLU A 255 4.51 4.44 -13.31
C GLU A 255 4.54 5.81 -13.98
N ASN A 256 3.41 6.50 -14.06
CA ASN A 256 3.36 7.84 -14.64
C ASN A 256 4.27 8.83 -13.89
N GLY A 257 4.70 9.88 -14.58
CA GLY A 257 5.69 10.82 -14.04
C GLY A 257 5.18 11.65 -12.87
N ILE A 258 3.89 11.96 -12.80
CA ILE A 258 3.33 12.70 -11.66
C ILE A 258 3.50 11.92 -10.36
N MET A 259 3.26 10.60 -10.40
CA MET A 259 3.47 9.72 -9.26
C MET A 259 4.95 9.48 -8.97
N SER A 260 5.77 9.36 -10.00
CA SER A 260 7.20 9.07 -9.88
C SER A 260 8.00 10.28 -9.38
N LEU A 261 7.74 11.46 -9.92
CA LEU A 261 8.36 12.73 -9.49
C LEU A 261 7.82 13.17 -8.13
N ASN A 262 6.53 12.89 -7.89
CA ASN A 262 5.83 12.96 -6.63
C ASN A 262 6.13 14.22 -5.82
N LEU A 263 5.95 15.38 -6.46
CA LEU A 263 6.05 16.66 -5.76
C LEU A 263 4.95 16.75 -4.69
N PRO A 264 5.23 17.33 -3.53
CA PRO A 264 4.27 17.39 -2.44
C PRO A 264 3.03 18.18 -2.87
N PRO A 265 1.82 17.60 -2.73
CA PRO A 265 0.57 18.28 -3.10
C PRO A 265 0.25 19.45 -2.15
N VAL A 266 0.82 19.44 -0.96
CA VAL A 266 0.73 20.50 0.06
C VAL A 266 2.07 20.61 0.77
N GLU A 267 2.38 21.78 1.33
CA GLU A 267 3.67 22.05 2.01
C GLU A 267 3.99 21.09 3.16
N GLN A 268 2.97 20.53 3.81
CA GLN A 268 3.16 19.59 4.91
C GLN A 268 3.41 18.15 4.45
N VAL A 269 3.13 17.79 3.21
CA VAL A 269 3.42 16.47 2.64
C VAL A 269 4.79 16.49 1.96
N VAL A 270 5.83 16.79 2.75
CA VAL A 270 7.22 16.83 2.29
C VAL A 270 7.95 15.54 2.67
N GLY A 271 8.95 15.19 1.89
CA GLY A 271 9.83 14.06 2.18
C GLY A 271 9.14 12.71 1.98
N ALA A 272 9.29 11.81 2.94
CA ALA A 272 8.79 10.45 2.84
C ALA A 272 7.27 10.30 3.02
N ARG A 273 6.54 11.36 3.30
CA ARG A 273 5.08 11.37 3.26
C ARG A 273 4.55 11.17 1.84
N ALA A 274 5.32 11.61 0.85
CA ALA A 274 5.14 11.25 -0.54
C ALA A 274 5.86 9.92 -0.83
N THR A 275 5.19 8.94 -1.46
CA THR A 275 5.81 7.66 -1.80
C THR A 275 6.89 7.87 -2.87
N ARG A 276 8.07 7.28 -2.68
CA ARG A 276 9.22 7.43 -3.60
C ARG A 276 9.48 6.16 -4.41
N THR A 277 8.43 5.36 -4.65
CA THR A 277 8.52 4.01 -5.24
C THR A 277 9.37 3.95 -6.49
N THR A 278 9.09 4.83 -7.46
CA THR A 278 9.73 4.91 -8.77
C THR A 278 10.40 6.27 -9.00
N HIS A 279 10.69 6.98 -7.89
CA HIS A 279 11.40 8.25 -7.98
C HIS A 279 12.74 8.07 -8.70
N PRO A 280 13.16 8.96 -9.62
CA PRO A 280 14.39 8.80 -10.42
C PRO A 280 15.63 8.49 -9.59
N LYS A 281 15.75 9.09 -8.41
CA LYS A 281 16.86 8.80 -7.48
C LYS A 281 16.82 7.37 -6.93
N VAL A 282 15.63 6.77 -6.74
CA VAL A 282 15.48 5.36 -6.35
C VAL A 282 15.87 4.47 -7.51
N ILE A 283 15.38 4.76 -8.72
CA ILE A 283 15.72 4.01 -9.94
C ILE A 283 17.24 4.01 -10.15
N ARG A 284 17.89 5.18 -10.08
CA ARG A 284 19.36 5.29 -10.17
C ARG A 284 20.07 4.53 -9.05
N GLY A 285 19.55 4.56 -7.83
CA GLY A 285 20.07 3.81 -6.69
C GLY A 285 19.98 2.30 -6.90
N LEU A 286 18.86 1.80 -7.43
CA LEU A 286 18.68 0.40 -7.78
C LEU A 286 19.60 -0.04 -8.91
N ASN A 287 19.78 0.79 -9.95
CA ASN A 287 20.75 0.56 -11.03
C ASN A 287 22.14 0.34 -10.47
N ARG A 288 22.60 1.25 -9.57
CA ARG A 288 23.91 1.15 -8.93
C ARG A 288 24.01 -0.10 -8.05
N LEU A 289 22.99 -0.37 -7.23
CA LEU A 289 23.00 -1.53 -6.32
C LEU A 289 23.08 -2.85 -7.10
N PHE A 290 22.23 -3.03 -8.10
CA PHE A 290 22.19 -4.28 -8.87
C PHE A 290 23.42 -4.41 -9.78
N GLY A 291 23.92 -3.31 -10.36
CA GLY A 291 25.15 -3.31 -11.14
C GLY A 291 26.36 -3.80 -10.31
N VAL A 292 26.53 -3.26 -9.10
CA VAL A 292 27.61 -3.68 -8.21
C VAL A 292 27.39 -5.10 -7.67
N LEU A 293 26.14 -5.47 -7.36
CA LEU A 293 25.81 -6.77 -6.77
C LEU A 293 26.01 -7.92 -7.77
N PHE A 294 25.67 -7.71 -9.02
CA PHE A 294 25.75 -8.74 -10.07
C PHE A 294 27.09 -8.68 -10.86
N ASP A 295 27.91 -7.69 -10.56
CA ASP A 295 29.15 -7.42 -11.30
C ASP A 295 28.91 -7.35 -12.83
N ASP A 296 27.83 -6.64 -13.21
CA ASP A 296 27.33 -6.54 -14.58
C ASP A 296 26.53 -5.24 -14.76
N THR A 297 26.36 -4.82 -16.02
CA THR A 297 25.40 -3.77 -16.35
C THR A 297 23.98 -4.28 -16.10
N PHE A 298 23.25 -3.62 -15.21
CA PHE A 298 21.87 -3.95 -14.92
C PHE A 298 21.00 -2.69 -14.98
N GLU A 299 19.97 -2.70 -15.81
CA GLU A 299 19.12 -1.53 -16.02
C GLU A 299 17.78 -1.67 -15.31
N VAL A 300 17.48 -0.73 -14.41
CA VAL A 300 16.14 -0.50 -13.87
C VAL A 300 15.58 0.75 -14.51
N SER A 301 14.46 0.65 -15.17
CA SER A 301 13.89 1.78 -15.90
C SER A 301 12.42 2.06 -15.53
N ASN A 302 11.98 3.27 -15.85
CA ASN A 302 10.56 3.67 -15.85
C ASN A 302 10.27 4.43 -17.15
N PRO A 303 9.85 3.74 -18.23
CA PRO A 303 9.58 4.39 -19.53
C PRO A 303 8.46 5.43 -19.49
N PHE A 304 7.62 5.45 -18.44
CA PHE A 304 6.51 6.40 -18.30
C PHE A 304 6.85 7.64 -17.47
N ILE A 305 8.12 7.85 -17.13
CA ILE A 305 8.55 8.97 -16.28
C ILE A 305 8.11 10.35 -16.83
N TRP A 306 8.01 10.51 -18.14
CA TRP A 306 7.60 11.75 -18.79
C TRP A 306 6.16 11.74 -19.32
N LYS A 307 5.34 10.78 -18.89
CA LYS A 307 3.92 10.69 -19.24
C LYS A 307 3.04 11.02 -18.02
N THR A 308 2.00 11.84 -18.23
CA THR A 308 0.91 12.00 -17.27
C THR A 308 0.06 10.72 -17.25
N ARG A 309 -0.73 10.50 -16.19
CA ARG A 309 -1.61 9.32 -16.16
C ARG A 309 -2.67 9.33 -17.26
N ALA A 310 -3.16 10.51 -17.68
CA ALA A 310 -4.08 10.61 -18.81
C ALA A 310 -3.41 10.13 -20.13
N GLU A 311 -2.14 10.47 -20.34
CA GLU A 311 -1.35 9.99 -21.48
C GLU A 311 -1.08 8.49 -21.38
N VAL A 312 -0.90 7.94 -20.16
CA VAL A 312 -0.79 6.50 -19.92
C VAL A 312 -2.09 5.76 -20.26
N VAL A 313 -3.24 6.31 -19.87
CA VAL A 313 -4.56 5.77 -20.26
C VAL A 313 -4.70 5.68 -21.76
N LYS A 314 -4.29 6.75 -22.48
CA LYS A 314 -4.35 6.78 -23.94
C LYS A 314 -3.53 5.66 -24.60
N ARG A 315 -2.44 5.17 -23.99
CA ARG A 315 -1.69 4.03 -24.53
C ARG A 315 -2.55 2.78 -24.61
N ILE A 316 -3.39 2.52 -23.59
CA ILE A 316 -4.32 1.38 -23.62
C ILE A 316 -5.37 1.56 -24.73
N VAL A 317 -5.87 2.79 -24.89
CA VAL A 317 -6.87 3.15 -25.91
C VAL A 317 -6.30 3.01 -27.32
N ASP A 318 -5.11 3.56 -27.57
CA ASP A 318 -4.43 3.56 -28.86
C ASP A 318 -4.17 2.12 -29.38
N HIS A 319 -4.05 1.17 -28.46
CA HIS A 319 -3.84 -0.26 -28.76
C HIS A 319 -5.12 -1.10 -28.73
N GLY A 320 -6.31 -0.47 -28.67
CA GLY A 320 -7.60 -1.17 -28.80
C GLY A 320 -8.01 -2.02 -27.59
N LEU A 321 -7.44 -1.74 -26.39
CA LEU A 321 -7.71 -2.49 -25.16
C LEU A 321 -8.49 -1.67 -24.13
N THR A 322 -9.28 -0.70 -24.60
CA THR A 322 -10.01 0.27 -23.76
C THR A 322 -10.89 -0.40 -22.70
N GLU A 323 -11.59 -1.48 -23.06
CA GLU A 323 -12.46 -2.21 -22.16
C GLU A 323 -11.73 -2.89 -21.00
N MET A 324 -10.40 -3.11 -21.13
CA MET A 324 -9.58 -3.70 -20.08
C MET A 324 -9.30 -2.74 -18.92
N ILE A 325 -9.49 -1.44 -19.13
CA ILE A 325 -9.28 -0.41 -18.11
C ILE A 325 -10.10 -0.72 -16.85
N ARG A 326 -11.36 -1.17 -16.99
CA ARG A 326 -12.24 -1.53 -15.85
C ARG A 326 -11.72 -2.66 -14.98
N HIS A 327 -10.87 -3.52 -15.50
CA HIS A 327 -10.31 -4.67 -14.79
C HIS A 327 -9.02 -4.31 -14.03
N THR A 328 -8.42 -3.14 -14.32
CA THR A 328 -7.26 -2.66 -13.59
C THR A 328 -7.66 -2.04 -12.26
N VAL A 329 -6.84 -2.19 -11.22
CA VAL A 329 -7.15 -1.65 -9.90
C VAL A 329 -5.99 -0.84 -9.34
N SER A 330 -6.23 0.45 -9.09
CA SER A 330 -5.24 1.41 -8.57
C SER A 330 -5.47 1.80 -7.10
N CYS A 331 -6.58 1.38 -6.48
CA CYS A 331 -6.94 1.77 -5.11
C CYS A 331 -5.93 1.29 -4.08
N THR A 332 -5.47 2.20 -3.20
CA THR A 332 -4.56 1.88 -2.09
C THR A 332 -5.26 1.26 -0.89
N ARG A 333 -6.55 1.55 -0.69
CA ARG A 333 -7.39 0.97 0.37
C ARG A 333 -7.87 -0.44 -0.02
N THR A 334 -6.90 -1.35 -0.22
CA THR A 334 -7.17 -2.68 -0.79
C THR A 334 -8.11 -3.56 0.04
N ARG A 335 -8.20 -3.32 1.36
CA ARG A 335 -9.05 -4.07 2.30
C ARG A 335 -10.51 -3.66 2.20
N GLU A 336 -10.78 -2.39 1.94
CA GLU A 336 -12.12 -1.81 1.86
C GLU A 336 -12.81 -2.12 0.53
N ARG A 337 -12.06 -2.57 -0.48
CA ARG A 337 -12.60 -2.89 -1.82
C ARG A 337 -13.60 -4.03 -1.78
N THR A 338 -14.73 -3.83 -2.47
CA THR A 338 -15.73 -4.86 -2.75
C THR A 338 -15.66 -5.30 -4.21
N LYS A 339 -16.44 -6.33 -4.59
CA LYS A 339 -16.60 -6.69 -6.00
C LYS A 339 -17.40 -5.63 -6.78
N VAL A 340 -18.31 -4.92 -6.11
CA VAL A 340 -19.12 -3.86 -6.70
C VAL A 340 -18.32 -2.56 -6.82
N HIS A 341 -17.57 -2.20 -5.75
CA HIS A 341 -16.75 -1.01 -5.71
C HIS A 341 -15.27 -1.37 -5.59
N PRO A 342 -14.58 -1.63 -6.71
CA PRO A 342 -13.13 -1.88 -6.73
C PRO A 342 -12.31 -0.63 -6.37
N HIS A 343 -12.93 0.55 -6.37
CA HIS A 343 -12.31 1.84 -6.08
C HIS A 343 -13.03 2.55 -4.95
N CYS A 344 -12.31 3.07 -3.94
CA CYS A 344 -12.92 3.83 -2.85
C CYS A 344 -13.38 5.25 -3.27
N GLY A 345 -12.78 5.84 -4.29
CA GLY A 345 -13.05 7.22 -4.72
C GLY A 345 -12.47 8.33 -3.83
N LEU A 346 -11.86 7.98 -2.70
CA LEU A 346 -11.36 8.90 -1.68
C LEU A 346 -9.84 9.04 -1.69
N CYS A 347 -9.11 7.95 -1.91
CA CYS A 347 -7.66 7.98 -1.91
C CYS A 347 -7.09 8.69 -3.16
N TRP A 348 -5.90 9.27 -3.01
CA TRP A 348 -5.20 9.98 -4.09
C TRP A 348 -5.18 9.20 -5.41
N GLN A 349 -4.88 7.90 -5.35
CA GLN A 349 -4.81 7.04 -6.54
C GLN A 349 -6.17 6.89 -7.25
N CYS A 350 -7.29 6.84 -6.51
CA CYS A 350 -8.63 6.79 -7.10
C CYS A 350 -9.02 8.13 -7.72
N ILE A 351 -8.68 9.24 -7.06
CA ILE A 351 -8.93 10.60 -7.55
C ILE A 351 -8.16 10.83 -8.85
N ASP A 352 -6.85 10.60 -8.84
CA ASP A 352 -5.99 10.76 -10.00
C ASP A 352 -6.40 9.84 -11.16
N ARG A 353 -6.74 8.57 -10.88
CA ARG A 353 -7.28 7.64 -11.88
C ARG A 353 -8.53 8.20 -12.54
N ARG A 354 -9.52 8.65 -11.75
CA ARG A 354 -10.79 9.11 -12.30
C ARG A 354 -10.63 10.39 -13.12
N PHE A 355 -9.83 11.37 -12.66
CA PHE A 355 -9.48 12.54 -13.45
C PHE A 355 -8.80 12.17 -14.78
N SER A 356 -7.87 11.23 -14.73
CA SER A 356 -7.11 10.81 -15.90
C SER A 356 -7.95 10.08 -16.95
N ILE A 357 -8.88 9.23 -16.51
CA ILE A 357 -9.85 8.55 -17.38
C ILE A 357 -10.78 9.55 -18.07
N LEU A 358 -11.30 10.52 -17.32
CA LEU A 358 -12.15 11.59 -17.86
C LEU A 358 -11.37 12.50 -18.82
N ALA A 359 -10.13 12.86 -18.49
CA ALA A 359 -9.26 13.64 -19.37
C ALA A 359 -8.88 12.90 -20.66
N ALA A 360 -8.81 11.58 -20.61
CA ALA A 360 -8.60 10.75 -21.80
C ALA A 360 -9.86 10.54 -22.64
N GLY A 361 -11.05 10.94 -22.14
CA GLY A 361 -12.32 10.83 -22.85
C GLY A 361 -12.89 9.41 -22.93
N VAL A 362 -12.57 8.54 -21.97
CA VAL A 362 -12.95 7.11 -21.97
C VAL A 362 -13.71 6.72 -20.69
N GLU A 363 -14.60 7.59 -20.23
CA GLU A 363 -15.36 7.40 -18.99
C GLU A 363 -16.20 6.12 -18.96
N GLU A 364 -16.65 5.61 -20.12
CA GLU A 364 -17.41 4.36 -20.24
C GLU A 364 -16.57 3.12 -19.89
N ALA A 365 -15.26 3.20 -20.06
CA ALA A 365 -14.35 2.11 -19.73
C ALA A 365 -14.04 2.00 -18.23
N ASP A 366 -14.41 3.02 -17.45
CA ASP A 366 -14.22 3.07 -15.99
C ASP A 366 -15.46 3.67 -15.34
N PRO A 367 -16.59 2.93 -15.28
CA PRO A 367 -17.87 3.45 -14.86
C PRO A 367 -17.86 4.05 -13.45
N ALA A 368 -18.63 5.14 -13.25
CA ALA A 368 -18.66 5.85 -11.97
C ALA A 368 -19.20 5.00 -10.81
N ASP A 369 -20.08 4.02 -11.11
CA ASP A 369 -20.64 3.06 -10.14
C ASP A 369 -19.59 2.06 -9.59
N GLY A 370 -18.42 1.95 -10.23
CA GLY A 370 -17.27 1.22 -9.70
C GLY A 370 -16.55 1.93 -8.53
N TYR A 371 -16.97 3.16 -8.20
CA TYR A 371 -16.42 3.96 -7.11
C TYR A 371 -17.40 4.05 -5.94
N GLU A 372 -16.94 3.76 -4.72
CA GLU A 372 -17.77 3.90 -3.52
C GLU A 372 -18.22 5.34 -3.30
N VAL A 373 -17.30 6.30 -3.53
CA VAL A 373 -17.59 7.74 -3.54
C VAL A 373 -17.24 8.29 -4.92
N GLN A 374 -18.23 8.82 -5.61
CA GLN A 374 -18.03 9.41 -6.94
C GLN A 374 -17.21 10.70 -6.86
N LEU A 375 -16.48 11.02 -7.93
CA LEU A 375 -15.50 12.10 -7.91
C LEU A 375 -16.11 13.48 -7.65
N PHE A 376 -17.16 13.84 -8.37
CA PHE A 376 -17.68 15.21 -8.41
C PHE A 376 -18.81 15.47 -7.43
N ASP A 377 -19.77 14.58 -7.36
CA ASP A 377 -21.02 14.68 -6.61
C ASP A 377 -21.06 13.81 -5.34
N GLY A 378 -20.10 12.91 -5.17
CA GLY A 378 -19.98 12.06 -3.99
C GLY A 378 -19.70 12.87 -2.73
N ILE A 379 -20.41 12.54 -1.65
CA ILE A 379 -20.28 13.19 -0.35
C ILE A 379 -18.96 12.75 0.32
N ARG A 380 -18.22 13.72 0.85
CA ARG A 380 -16.98 13.50 1.59
C ARG A 380 -17.09 14.05 3.00
N SER A 381 -16.76 13.23 3.99
CA SER A 381 -16.67 13.66 5.38
C SER A 381 -15.58 14.74 5.56
N LYS A 382 -15.77 15.58 6.56
CA LYS A 382 -14.73 16.56 6.94
C LYS A 382 -13.45 15.83 7.34
N GLY A 383 -12.30 16.42 7.05
CA GLY A 383 -10.99 15.85 7.33
C GLY A 383 -10.25 15.40 6.08
N THR A 384 -9.44 14.38 6.18
CA THR A 384 -8.46 13.94 5.17
C THR A 384 -9.05 13.67 3.79
N ASP A 385 -10.20 13.02 3.71
CA ASP A 385 -10.80 12.64 2.42
C ASP A 385 -11.25 13.87 1.62
N ARG A 386 -11.77 14.90 2.32
CA ARG A 386 -12.11 16.19 1.71
C ARG A 386 -10.86 16.94 1.29
N GLU A 387 -9.88 17.07 2.19
CA GLU A 387 -8.64 17.78 1.92
C GLU A 387 -7.83 17.15 0.78
N THR A 388 -7.82 15.83 0.67
CA THR A 388 -7.13 15.13 -0.42
C THR A 388 -7.66 15.56 -1.79
N VAL A 389 -8.97 15.59 -1.99
CA VAL A 389 -9.54 15.95 -3.29
C VAL A 389 -9.46 17.46 -3.58
N LEU A 390 -9.63 18.29 -2.53
CA LEU A 390 -9.48 19.74 -2.67
C LEU A 390 -8.03 20.13 -3.00
N SER A 391 -7.06 19.54 -2.31
CA SER A 391 -5.64 19.77 -2.57
C SER A 391 -5.26 19.35 -3.99
N TYR A 392 -5.84 18.28 -4.50
CA TYR A 392 -5.59 17.81 -5.86
C TYR A 392 -6.00 18.86 -6.90
N VAL A 393 -7.22 19.42 -6.78
CA VAL A 393 -7.73 20.43 -7.72
C VAL A 393 -7.02 21.78 -7.53
N ARG A 394 -6.84 22.23 -6.27
CA ARG A 394 -6.17 23.49 -5.95
C ARG A 394 -4.73 23.51 -6.44
N LEU A 395 -3.99 22.42 -6.24
CA LEU A 395 -2.62 22.29 -6.73
C LEU A 395 -2.57 22.39 -8.25
N ALA A 396 -3.42 21.66 -8.96
CA ALA A 396 -3.49 21.73 -10.41
C ALA A 396 -3.81 23.16 -10.90
N THR A 397 -4.77 23.83 -10.25
CA THR A 397 -5.13 25.22 -10.57
C THR A 397 -3.95 26.17 -10.35
N ALA A 398 -3.24 26.02 -9.24
CA ALA A 398 -2.07 26.83 -8.93
C ALA A 398 -0.93 26.59 -9.94
N ILE A 399 -0.61 25.34 -10.26
CA ILE A 399 0.45 25.00 -11.22
C ILE A 399 0.11 25.52 -12.61
N ARG A 400 -1.15 25.43 -13.06
CA ARG A 400 -1.59 25.93 -14.37
C ARG A 400 -1.26 27.41 -14.60
N GLN A 401 -1.28 28.21 -13.54
CA GLN A 401 -1.03 29.66 -13.58
C GLN A 401 0.40 30.06 -13.20
N MET A 402 1.19 29.09 -12.73
CA MET A 402 2.51 29.34 -12.16
C MET A 402 3.57 29.36 -13.28
N PRO A 403 4.39 30.41 -13.39
CA PRO A 403 5.55 30.41 -14.28
C PRO A 403 6.63 29.43 -13.75
N ASP A 404 7.54 29.02 -14.61
CA ASP A 404 8.59 28.05 -14.35
C ASP A 404 9.46 28.40 -13.13
N VAL A 405 9.92 29.65 -13.01
CA VAL A 405 10.72 30.12 -11.87
C VAL A 405 9.96 29.89 -10.55
N ALA A 406 8.72 30.35 -10.47
CA ALA A 406 7.89 30.21 -9.28
C ALA A 406 7.58 28.72 -8.97
N PHE A 407 7.48 27.89 -10.01
CA PHE A 407 7.30 26.45 -9.83
C PHE A 407 8.51 25.81 -9.10
N PHE A 408 9.74 26.11 -9.53
CA PHE A 408 10.94 25.56 -8.90
C PHE A 408 11.24 26.17 -7.53
N GLU A 409 10.85 27.43 -7.30
CA GLU A 409 10.90 28.05 -5.97
C GLU A 409 9.98 27.34 -4.99
N ARG A 410 8.75 27.03 -5.42
CA ARG A 410 7.77 26.32 -4.58
C ARG A 410 8.12 24.84 -4.38
N PHE A 411 8.59 24.16 -5.42
CA PHE A 411 8.86 22.72 -5.43
C PHE A 411 10.36 22.43 -5.48
N GLY A 412 11.10 22.89 -4.48
CA GLY A 412 12.56 22.66 -4.38
C GLY A 412 12.98 21.20 -4.46
N GLU A 413 12.06 20.25 -4.15
CA GLU A 413 12.28 18.82 -4.34
C GLU A 413 12.51 18.42 -5.79
N ALA A 414 11.98 19.17 -6.76
CA ALA A 414 12.21 18.96 -8.19
C ALA A 414 13.70 19.00 -8.54
N ASN A 415 14.48 19.84 -7.85
CA ASN A 415 15.93 19.94 -8.07
C ASN A 415 16.67 18.62 -7.76
N ARG A 416 16.14 17.77 -6.87
CA ARG A 416 16.72 16.46 -6.55
C ARG A 416 16.56 15.44 -7.69
N VAL A 417 15.65 15.72 -8.62
CA VAL A 417 15.39 14.87 -9.78
C VAL A 417 16.37 15.17 -10.90
N VAL A 418 16.73 16.44 -11.06
CA VAL A 418 17.56 16.92 -12.17
C VAL A 418 18.88 16.13 -12.27
N ASP A 419 19.54 15.89 -11.13
CA ASP A 419 20.80 15.14 -11.07
C ASP A 419 20.66 13.64 -11.33
N CYS A 420 19.44 13.15 -11.54
CA CYS A 420 19.20 11.71 -11.75
C CYS A 420 19.23 11.30 -13.22
N PHE A 421 19.36 12.25 -14.13
CA PHE A 421 19.44 12.04 -15.57
C PHE A 421 20.79 12.51 -16.11
N ASP A 422 21.23 11.91 -17.21
CA ASP A 422 22.50 12.28 -17.87
C ASP A 422 22.35 13.49 -18.81
N GLU A 423 21.14 14.01 -18.93
CA GLU A 423 20.80 15.18 -19.75
C GLU A 423 21.14 16.48 -19.00
N PRO A 424 21.36 17.61 -19.72
CA PRO A 424 21.60 18.89 -19.10
C PRO A 424 20.47 19.32 -18.15
N ALA A 425 20.83 19.90 -17.00
CA ALA A 425 19.91 20.25 -15.92
C ALA A 425 18.70 21.09 -16.38
N HIS A 426 18.91 22.04 -17.30
CA HIS A 426 17.83 22.87 -17.83
C HIS A 426 16.83 22.06 -18.67
N VAL A 427 17.28 21.06 -19.45
CA VAL A 427 16.41 20.19 -20.26
C VAL A 427 15.54 19.33 -19.36
N VAL A 428 16.13 18.74 -18.30
CA VAL A 428 15.39 17.95 -17.32
C VAL A 428 14.40 18.82 -16.56
N GLY A 429 14.81 20.03 -16.15
CA GLY A 429 13.95 20.99 -15.48
C GLY A 429 12.73 21.37 -16.36
N GLU A 430 12.96 21.71 -17.62
CA GLU A 430 11.90 22.03 -18.57
C GLU A 430 10.90 20.86 -18.70
N ARG A 431 11.36 19.62 -18.85
CA ARG A 431 10.47 18.43 -18.90
C ARG A 431 9.66 18.24 -17.62
N ILE A 432 10.26 18.49 -16.45
CA ILE A 432 9.54 18.42 -15.17
C ILE A 432 8.42 19.46 -15.16
N TYR A 433 8.71 20.68 -15.50
CA TYR A 433 7.71 21.74 -15.55
C TYR A 433 6.60 21.42 -16.57
N GLU A 434 6.95 21.02 -17.78
CA GLU A 434 6.01 20.66 -18.83
C GLU A 434 5.05 19.52 -18.44
N ILE A 435 5.55 18.45 -17.81
CA ILE A 435 4.66 17.34 -17.44
C ILE A 435 3.66 17.78 -16.37
N TYR A 436 4.05 18.63 -15.42
CA TYR A 436 3.14 19.18 -14.44
C TYR A 436 2.15 20.17 -15.05
N GLN A 437 2.55 20.96 -16.04
CA GLN A 437 1.65 21.84 -16.81
C GLN A 437 0.60 21.03 -17.59
N ARG A 438 1.01 19.94 -18.27
CA ARG A 438 0.07 19.05 -18.98
C ARG A 438 -0.91 18.38 -18.03
N HIS A 439 -0.43 17.90 -16.87
CA HIS A 439 -1.27 17.33 -15.84
C HIS A 439 -2.25 18.34 -15.28
N ALA A 440 -1.78 19.52 -14.88
CA ALA A 440 -2.60 20.61 -14.36
C ALA A 440 -3.70 21.03 -15.35
N LYS A 441 -3.34 21.17 -16.61
CA LYS A 441 -4.30 21.45 -17.68
C LYS A 441 -5.39 20.37 -17.78
N ALA A 442 -5.00 19.10 -17.78
CA ALA A 442 -5.94 17.97 -17.88
C ALA A 442 -6.92 17.94 -16.69
N VAL A 443 -6.43 18.18 -15.47
CA VAL A 443 -7.27 18.24 -14.26
C VAL A 443 -8.24 19.41 -14.32
N CYS A 444 -7.74 20.63 -14.61
CA CYS A 444 -8.56 21.83 -14.67
C CYS A 444 -9.63 21.73 -15.77
N ASP A 445 -9.26 21.31 -16.98
CA ASP A 445 -10.20 21.17 -18.09
C ASP A 445 -11.30 20.13 -17.77
N THR A 446 -10.94 19.04 -17.09
CA THR A 446 -11.90 18.03 -16.63
C THR A 446 -12.84 18.58 -15.57
N PHE A 447 -12.32 19.34 -14.60
CA PHE A 447 -13.11 19.98 -13.55
C PHE A 447 -14.08 21.04 -14.13
N ASP A 448 -13.59 21.91 -15.03
CA ASP A 448 -14.39 22.92 -15.73
C ASP A 448 -15.53 22.28 -16.55
N ASN A 449 -15.25 21.16 -17.21
CA ASN A 449 -16.28 20.40 -17.94
C ASN A 449 -17.33 19.79 -17.00
N ALA A 450 -16.91 19.30 -15.83
CA ALA A 450 -17.84 18.79 -14.82
C ALA A 450 -18.74 19.92 -14.29
N LEU A 451 -18.19 21.11 -14.01
CA LEU A 451 -19.00 22.28 -13.62
C LEU A 451 -20.02 22.63 -14.68
N ARG A 452 -19.63 22.71 -15.97
CA ARG A 452 -20.54 23.02 -17.08
C ARG A 452 -21.67 22.00 -17.21
N ARG A 453 -21.37 20.71 -17.09
CA ARG A 453 -22.37 19.62 -17.14
C ARG A 453 -23.38 19.71 -16.00
N ASN A 454 -23.00 20.23 -14.85
CA ASN A 454 -23.82 20.28 -13.65
C ASN A 454 -24.42 21.68 -13.35
N VAL A 455 -24.32 22.66 -14.25
CA VAL A 455 -24.79 24.03 -14.04
C VAL A 455 -26.26 24.10 -13.61
N ALA A 456 -27.15 23.29 -14.20
CA ALA A 456 -28.57 23.27 -13.85
C ALA A 456 -28.77 22.80 -12.40
N VAL A 457 -28.15 21.68 -12.04
CA VAL A 457 -28.25 21.09 -10.69
C VAL A 457 -27.60 21.99 -9.63
N LEU A 458 -26.51 22.68 -9.98
CA LEU A 458 -25.84 23.67 -9.12
C LEU A 458 -26.75 24.88 -8.83
N ARG A 459 -27.50 25.39 -9.83
CA ARG A 459 -28.46 26.48 -9.64
C ARG A 459 -29.62 26.11 -8.76
N GLU A 460 -30.08 24.87 -8.84
CA GLU A 460 -31.19 24.33 -8.05
C GLU A 460 -30.77 23.89 -6.64
N GLN A 461 -29.49 24.08 -6.29
CA GLN A 461 -28.89 23.59 -5.04
C GLN A 461 -29.12 22.07 -4.81
N GLY A 462 -29.19 21.32 -5.92
CA GLY A 462 -29.46 19.87 -5.88
C GLY A 462 -28.24 19.02 -5.51
N LEU A 463 -27.04 19.63 -5.32
CA LEU A 463 -25.84 18.94 -4.89
C LEU A 463 -25.57 19.14 -3.40
N SER A 464 -25.03 18.10 -2.76
CA SER A 464 -24.57 18.20 -1.37
C SER A 464 -23.49 19.28 -1.23
N PRO A 465 -23.51 20.12 -0.18
CA PRO A 465 -22.44 21.08 0.10
C PRO A 465 -21.08 20.40 0.36
N ASP A 466 -21.08 19.09 0.66
CA ASP A 466 -19.91 18.28 0.94
C ASP A 466 -19.37 17.52 -0.28
N CYS A 467 -19.89 17.79 -1.49
CA CYS A 467 -19.34 17.26 -2.74
C CYS A 467 -18.23 18.14 -3.32
N LEU A 468 -17.36 17.57 -4.16
CA LEU A 468 -16.22 18.30 -4.72
C LEU A 468 -16.63 19.58 -5.48
N LEU A 469 -17.68 19.51 -6.31
CA LEU A 469 -18.11 20.67 -7.10
C LEU A 469 -18.50 21.85 -6.20
N MET A 470 -19.23 21.61 -5.11
CA MET A 470 -19.62 22.65 -4.16
C MET A 470 -18.46 23.14 -3.30
N LEU A 471 -17.63 22.23 -2.82
CA LEU A 471 -16.49 22.54 -1.98
C LEU A 471 -15.42 23.38 -2.70
N ALA A 472 -15.16 23.09 -3.96
CA ALA A 472 -14.16 23.84 -4.74
C ALA A 472 -14.64 25.22 -5.18
N MET A 473 -15.95 25.46 -5.22
CA MET A 473 -16.56 26.77 -5.51
C MET A 473 -16.74 27.65 -4.27
N ALA A 474 -16.69 27.05 -3.07
CA ALA A 474 -16.82 27.83 -1.84
C ALA A 474 -15.67 28.87 -1.74
N PRO A 475 -15.97 30.12 -1.36
CA PRO A 475 -14.92 31.12 -1.10
C PRO A 475 -13.94 30.54 -0.09
N SER A 476 -12.65 30.70 -0.32
CA SER A 476 -11.62 30.32 0.66
C SER A 476 -11.79 31.24 1.87
N SER A 477 -12.62 30.83 2.82
CA SER A 477 -12.85 31.56 4.07
C SER A 477 -11.77 31.28 5.12
N VAL A 478 -10.72 30.57 4.73
CA VAL A 478 -9.69 30.11 5.65
C VAL A 478 -8.47 30.99 5.42
N GLY A 479 -8.15 31.84 6.40
CA GLY A 479 -6.86 32.52 6.49
C GLY A 479 -5.72 31.49 6.56
N GLU A 480 -4.52 31.89 6.15
CA GLU A 480 -3.33 31.01 6.14
C GLU A 480 -3.06 30.33 7.51
N ASP A 481 -3.47 30.95 8.62
CA ASP A 481 -3.34 30.43 9.99
C ASP A 481 -4.32 29.28 10.32
N ASP A 482 -5.55 29.28 9.76
CA ASP A 482 -6.53 28.20 9.94
C ASP A 482 -6.15 26.94 9.13
N ILE A 483 -5.39 27.11 8.06
CA ILE A 483 -4.83 25.99 7.29
C ILE A 483 -3.90 25.16 8.17
N ALA A 484 -3.06 25.79 8.98
CA ALA A 484 -2.12 25.09 9.86
C ALA A 484 -2.83 24.23 10.92
N ILE A 485 -3.94 24.72 11.50
CA ILE A 485 -4.70 24.02 12.55
C ILE A 485 -5.53 22.87 11.97
N SER A 486 -6.18 23.07 10.81
CA SER A 486 -6.98 22.03 10.16
C SER A 486 -6.11 20.88 9.62
N HIS A 487 -4.85 21.18 9.26
CA HIS A 487 -3.90 20.17 8.77
C HIS A 487 -3.35 19.29 9.89
N GLN A 488 -3.20 19.81 11.10
CA GLN A 488 -2.82 19.00 12.26
C GLN A 488 -3.93 17.97 12.56
N THR A 489 -5.20 18.41 12.50
CA THR A 489 -6.37 17.55 12.75
C THR A 489 -6.55 16.49 11.65
N ALA A 490 -6.41 16.88 10.38
CA ALA A 490 -6.52 15.96 9.25
C ALA A 490 -5.37 14.94 9.20
N PHE A 491 -4.19 15.35 9.66
CA PHE A 491 -3.04 14.48 9.75
C PHE A 491 -3.15 13.49 10.92
N ASP A 492 -3.67 13.94 12.06
CA ASP A 492 -3.95 13.10 13.21
C ASP A 492 -5.03 12.04 12.88
N GLU A 493 -5.98 12.35 11.99
CA GLU A 493 -6.97 11.39 11.48
C GLU A 493 -6.40 10.36 10.50
N LEU A 494 -5.40 10.71 9.69
CA LEU A 494 -4.74 9.75 8.76
C LEU A 494 -4.04 8.60 9.48
N PHE A 495 -3.61 8.82 10.72
CA PHE A 495 -2.86 7.87 11.52
C PHE A 495 -3.60 7.42 12.78
N ARG A 496 -4.84 7.88 12.99
CA ARG A 496 -5.69 7.31 14.04
C ARG A 496 -5.85 5.81 13.78
N ASP A 497 -5.56 5.02 14.80
CA ASP A 497 -6.06 3.66 14.88
C ASP A 497 -7.60 3.78 14.89
N THR A 498 -8.20 3.71 13.69
CA THR A 498 -9.64 3.87 13.48
C THR A 498 -10.45 2.72 14.10
N ARG A 499 -9.74 1.76 14.74
CA ARG A 499 -10.39 0.67 15.43
C ARG A 499 -11.09 1.18 16.67
N VAL A 500 -12.34 0.80 16.82
CA VAL A 500 -13.11 1.08 18.02
C VAL A 500 -12.51 0.33 19.20
N VAL A 501 -12.09 1.07 20.23
CA VAL A 501 -11.58 0.47 21.47
C VAL A 501 -12.75 -0.10 22.26
N ILE A 502 -12.78 -1.40 22.45
CA ILE A 502 -13.80 -2.09 23.24
C ILE A 502 -13.23 -2.35 24.64
N SER A 503 -13.85 -1.77 25.66
CA SER A 503 -13.55 -2.04 27.06
C SER A 503 -14.70 -2.83 27.67
N ILE A 504 -14.41 -3.93 28.34
CA ILE A 504 -15.40 -4.81 28.96
C ILE A 504 -15.23 -4.77 30.47
N ASN A 505 -16.29 -4.36 31.17
CA ASN A 505 -16.39 -4.51 32.61
C ASN A 505 -17.13 -5.84 32.92
N PRO A 506 -16.44 -6.88 33.43
CA PRO A 506 -17.04 -8.18 33.68
C PRO A 506 -17.98 -8.16 34.89
N ILE A 507 -17.81 -7.24 35.85
CA ILE A 507 -18.61 -7.12 37.06
C ILE A 507 -20.01 -6.59 36.72
N ASP A 508 -20.06 -5.45 36.03
CA ASP A 508 -21.31 -4.78 35.67
C ASP A 508 -21.91 -5.31 34.38
N ARG A 509 -21.22 -6.20 33.68
CA ARG A 509 -21.59 -6.74 32.37
C ARG A 509 -21.91 -5.63 31.36
N THR A 510 -21.07 -4.61 31.35
CA THR A 510 -21.14 -3.49 30.41
C THR A 510 -19.99 -3.54 29.42
N VAL A 511 -20.23 -3.04 28.22
CA VAL A 511 -19.25 -2.92 27.14
C VAL A 511 -19.20 -1.49 26.69
N THR A 512 -18.05 -0.84 26.80
CA THR A 512 -17.84 0.53 26.35
C THR A 512 -17.17 0.50 24.98
N LEU A 513 -17.71 1.26 24.03
CA LEU A 513 -17.20 1.40 22.66
C LEU A 513 -16.49 2.75 22.53
N GLY A 514 -15.22 2.84 22.89
CA GLY A 514 -14.46 4.09 22.86
C GLY A 514 -15.24 5.24 23.50
N GLU A 515 -15.34 6.35 22.78
CA GLU A 515 -16.11 7.54 23.19
C GLU A 515 -17.59 7.47 22.77
N TRP A 516 -18.02 6.45 22.03
CA TRP A 516 -19.39 6.36 21.53
C TRP A 516 -20.43 6.07 22.62
N GLY A 517 -20.02 5.36 23.68
CA GLY A 517 -20.87 5.06 24.82
C GLY A 517 -20.91 3.59 25.21
N GLN A 518 -21.91 3.24 26.01
CA GLN A 518 -21.99 1.91 26.63
C GLN A 518 -23.12 1.06 26.05
N ILE A 519 -22.84 -0.24 25.93
CA ILE A 519 -23.80 -1.29 25.60
C ILE A 519 -24.03 -2.14 26.85
N THR A 520 -25.29 -2.40 27.19
CA THR A 520 -25.72 -3.19 28.34
C THR A 520 -26.69 -4.31 27.92
N GLY A 521 -27.02 -5.18 28.87
CA GLY A 521 -28.04 -6.21 28.67
C GLY A 521 -27.61 -7.32 27.71
N ASN A 522 -28.54 -7.81 26.88
CA ASN A 522 -28.29 -8.96 25.99
C ASN A 522 -27.27 -8.64 24.88
N SER A 523 -27.20 -7.40 24.41
CA SER A 523 -26.20 -6.97 23.44
C SER A 523 -24.79 -7.02 24.05
N ALA A 524 -24.61 -6.63 25.31
CA ALA A 524 -23.32 -6.75 26.00
C ALA A 524 -22.87 -8.21 26.15
N LYS A 525 -23.79 -9.14 26.40
CA LYS A 525 -23.47 -10.58 26.49
C LYS A 525 -22.86 -11.12 25.19
N ILE A 526 -23.38 -10.68 24.04
CA ILE A 526 -22.83 -11.06 22.72
C ILE A 526 -21.37 -10.59 22.61
N PHE A 527 -21.10 -9.32 22.93
CA PHE A 527 -19.74 -8.78 22.90
C PHE A 527 -18.80 -9.54 23.84
N ILE A 528 -19.22 -9.85 25.05
CA ILE A 528 -18.41 -10.55 26.04
C ILE A 528 -17.99 -11.93 25.49
N VAL A 529 -18.92 -12.70 24.91
CA VAL A 529 -18.62 -14.01 24.34
C VAL A 529 -17.70 -13.92 23.12
N LEU A 530 -17.94 -12.96 22.23
CA LEU A 530 -17.09 -12.76 21.05
C LEU A 530 -15.70 -12.24 21.43
N ALA A 531 -15.61 -11.39 22.47
CA ALA A 531 -14.36 -10.85 22.96
C ALA A 531 -13.46 -11.91 23.63
N GLU A 532 -14.03 -12.96 24.25
CA GLU A 532 -13.24 -14.08 24.76
C GLU A 532 -12.49 -14.81 23.65
N SER A 533 -13.18 -15.09 22.52
CA SER A 533 -12.54 -15.69 21.34
C SER A 533 -11.48 -14.75 20.75
N PHE A 534 -11.79 -13.48 20.65
CA PHE A 534 -10.87 -12.45 20.17
C PHE A 534 -9.61 -12.37 21.06
N ARG A 535 -9.76 -12.30 22.39
CA ARG A 535 -8.63 -12.27 23.34
C ARG A 535 -7.76 -13.50 23.25
N LYS A 536 -8.34 -14.69 23.07
CA LYS A 536 -7.58 -15.94 22.90
C LYS A 536 -6.75 -15.92 21.62
N ALA A 537 -7.27 -15.36 20.54
CA ALA A 537 -6.53 -15.21 19.29
C ALA A 537 -5.45 -14.13 19.43
N SER A 538 -5.79 -13.00 20.05
CA SER A 538 -4.87 -11.89 20.30
C SER A 538 -3.72 -12.28 21.25
N SER A 539 -3.99 -13.03 22.33
CA SER A 539 -2.95 -13.48 23.28
C SER A 539 -2.00 -14.53 22.69
N LYS A 540 -2.42 -15.24 21.64
CA LYS A 540 -1.59 -16.15 20.87
C LYS A 540 -0.92 -15.48 19.68
N GLU A 541 -1.08 -14.17 19.55
CA GLU A 541 -0.55 -13.37 18.45
C GLU A 541 -0.91 -13.95 17.07
N LEU A 542 -2.13 -14.47 16.95
CA LEU A 542 -2.59 -15.07 15.69
C LEU A 542 -2.83 -13.97 14.64
N PRO A 543 -2.53 -14.23 13.35
CA PRO A 543 -2.92 -13.36 12.25
C PRO A 543 -4.44 -13.14 12.23
N VAL A 544 -4.86 -11.97 11.74
CA VAL A 544 -6.27 -11.55 11.64
C VAL A 544 -7.17 -12.60 10.96
N GLU A 545 -6.62 -13.32 10.00
CA GLU A 545 -7.30 -14.39 9.26
C GLU A 545 -7.60 -15.62 10.14
N PHE A 546 -6.85 -15.81 11.23
CA PHE A 546 -7.00 -16.91 12.18
C PHE A 546 -7.80 -16.56 13.43
N PHE A 547 -8.34 -15.32 13.50
CA PHE A 547 -9.33 -15.01 14.52
C PHE A 547 -10.61 -15.80 14.22
N GLU A 548 -10.88 -16.76 15.09
CA GLU A 548 -11.93 -17.74 14.86
C GLU A 548 -13.32 -17.11 14.87
N PHE A 549 -14.13 -17.47 13.89
CA PHE A 549 -15.56 -17.27 13.93
C PHE A 549 -16.19 -18.28 14.88
N ILE A 550 -17.14 -17.83 15.68
CA ILE A 550 -17.98 -18.72 16.49
C ILE A 550 -19.20 -19.08 15.64
N ARG A 551 -19.36 -20.37 15.32
CA ARG A 551 -20.51 -20.85 14.56
C ARG A 551 -21.83 -20.43 15.22
N SER A 552 -22.84 -20.15 14.42
CA SER A 552 -24.16 -19.66 14.90
C SER A 552 -24.80 -20.59 15.95
N ASP A 553 -24.74 -21.92 15.71
CA ASP A 553 -25.26 -22.93 16.65
C ASP A 553 -24.50 -22.94 18.00
N LYS A 554 -23.18 -22.75 17.94
CA LYS A 554 -22.32 -22.68 19.15
C LYS A 554 -22.55 -21.37 19.91
N LEU A 555 -22.63 -20.24 19.21
CA LEU A 555 -22.88 -18.94 19.83
C LEU A 555 -24.27 -18.90 20.48
N ALA A 556 -25.30 -19.44 19.82
CA ALA A 556 -26.65 -19.54 20.35
C ALA A 556 -26.69 -20.36 21.66
N ARG A 557 -25.99 -21.51 21.68
CA ARG A 557 -25.85 -22.35 22.92
C ARG A 557 -25.15 -21.60 24.04
N LEU A 558 -24.06 -20.87 23.75
CA LEU A 558 -23.33 -20.09 24.76
C LEU A 558 -24.19 -18.97 25.36
N LEU A 559 -25.07 -18.39 24.56
CA LEU A 559 -26.00 -17.32 24.96
C LEU A 559 -27.32 -17.86 25.53
N LYS A 560 -27.52 -19.21 25.51
CA LYS A 560 -28.76 -19.91 25.95
C LYS A 560 -30.01 -19.42 25.20
N ILE A 561 -29.93 -19.26 23.89
CA ILE A 561 -31.02 -18.87 22.99
C ILE A 561 -31.01 -19.73 21.72
N ASP A 562 -32.06 -19.68 20.91
CA ASP A 562 -32.09 -20.33 19.60
C ASP A 562 -31.43 -19.46 18.50
N GLU A 563 -31.15 -20.06 17.35
CA GLU A 563 -30.50 -19.35 16.25
C GLU A 563 -31.33 -18.19 15.65
N PRO A 564 -32.67 -18.29 15.50
CA PRO A 564 -33.51 -17.15 15.09
C PRO A 564 -33.40 -15.97 16.06
N ALA A 565 -33.46 -16.22 17.37
CA ALA A 565 -33.30 -15.21 18.39
C ALA A 565 -31.87 -14.60 18.38
N LEU A 566 -30.84 -15.43 18.11
CA LEU A 566 -29.47 -14.94 17.94
C LEU A 566 -29.39 -13.92 16.79
N ARG A 567 -29.91 -14.23 15.60
CA ARG A 567 -29.91 -13.33 14.47
C ARG A 567 -30.61 -12.00 14.76
N GLN A 568 -31.75 -12.06 15.46
CA GLN A 568 -32.47 -10.86 15.87
C GLN A 568 -31.67 -10.03 16.89
N GLN A 569 -31.01 -10.68 17.86
CA GLN A 569 -30.17 -9.99 18.84
C GLN A 569 -28.93 -9.37 18.21
N ILE A 570 -28.26 -10.03 17.26
CA ILE A 570 -27.14 -9.45 16.49
C ILE A 570 -27.59 -8.22 15.71
N SER A 571 -28.75 -8.29 15.04
CA SER A 571 -29.31 -7.13 14.33
C SER A 571 -29.56 -5.95 15.26
N ARG A 572 -30.19 -6.18 16.42
CA ARG A 572 -30.42 -5.15 17.44
C ARG A 572 -29.10 -4.60 17.99
N CYS A 573 -28.11 -5.45 18.18
CA CYS A 573 -26.77 -5.05 18.64
C CYS A 573 -26.12 -4.08 17.62
N ARG A 574 -26.16 -4.42 16.34
CA ARG A 574 -25.65 -3.56 15.25
C ARG A 574 -26.39 -2.22 15.17
N SER A 575 -27.71 -2.22 15.30
CA SER A 575 -28.50 -0.98 15.35
C SER A 575 -28.12 -0.11 16.55
N LYS A 576 -27.85 -0.72 17.71
CA LYS A 576 -27.41 0.00 18.91
C LYS A 576 -26.01 0.62 18.74
N ILE A 577 -25.09 -0.08 18.08
CA ILE A 577 -23.76 0.45 17.73
C ILE A 577 -23.92 1.69 16.85
N SER A 578 -24.72 1.60 15.80
CA SER A 578 -24.98 2.73 14.89
C SER A 578 -25.61 3.93 15.62
N GLU A 579 -26.56 3.67 16.53
CA GLU A 579 -27.16 4.73 17.35
C GLU A 579 -26.13 5.43 18.24
N LEU A 580 -25.24 4.68 18.88
CA LEU A 580 -24.19 5.21 19.73
C LEU A 580 -23.17 6.05 18.95
N ALA A 581 -22.77 5.58 17.78
CA ALA A 581 -21.88 6.32 16.88
C ALA A 581 -22.50 7.67 16.46
N LEU A 582 -23.77 7.66 16.03
CA LEU A 582 -24.50 8.88 15.67
C LEU A 582 -24.61 9.87 16.83
N ARG A 583 -24.89 9.39 18.06
CA ARG A 583 -24.95 10.24 19.25
C ARG A 583 -23.59 10.86 19.60
N ALA A 584 -22.52 10.15 19.29
CA ALA A 584 -21.15 10.65 19.47
C ALA A 584 -20.68 11.57 18.33
N GLY A 585 -21.55 11.87 17.34
CA GLY A 585 -21.20 12.70 16.18
C GLY A 585 -20.28 12.00 15.17
N VAL A 586 -20.25 10.67 15.20
CA VAL A 586 -19.44 9.83 14.31
C VAL A 586 -20.36 9.13 13.29
N ASP A 587 -19.92 9.02 12.05
CA ASP A 587 -20.67 8.26 11.06
C ASP A 587 -20.85 6.81 11.50
N PRO A 588 -22.09 6.25 11.38
CA PRO A 588 -22.36 4.90 11.82
C PRO A 588 -21.51 3.90 11.04
N PRO A 589 -20.89 2.92 11.73
CA PRO A 589 -20.07 1.92 11.06
C PRO A 589 -20.93 1.06 10.13
N LYS A 590 -20.34 0.54 9.06
CA LYS A 590 -21.03 -0.43 8.18
C LYS A 590 -21.57 -1.59 9.02
N THR A 591 -22.71 -2.14 8.63
CA THR A 591 -23.51 -3.09 9.41
C THR A 591 -22.72 -4.26 10.03
N ASP A 592 -21.66 -4.73 9.37
CA ASP A 592 -20.82 -5.86 9.77
C ASP A 592 -19.37 -5.49 10.12
N SER A 593 -19.05 -4.19 10.21
CA SER A 593 -17.68 -3.78 10.51
C SER A 593 -17.23 -4.05 11.94
N ILE A 594 -18.09 -4.02 12.93
CA ILE A 594 -17.76 -4.32 14.34
C ILE A 594 -17.99 -5.81 14.65
N ILE A 595 -19.18 -6.33 14.34
CA ILE A 595 -19.51 -7.75 14.46
C ILE A 595 -19.59 -8.32 13.05
N GLU A 596 -18.53 -8.99 12.63
CA GLU A 596 -18.41 -9.59 11.31
C GLU A 596 -19.24 -10.88 11.24
N ASN A 597 -19.89 -11.12 10.11
CA ASN A 597 -20.66 -12.31 9.81
C ASN A 597 -20.11 -13.00 8.55
N ASP A 598 -19.83 -14.29 8.66
CA ASP A 598 -19.56 -15.17 7.53
C ASP A 598 -20.66 -16.24 7.48
N ALA A 599 -21.27 -16.41 6.32
CA ALA A 599 -22.44 -17.30 6.14
C ALA A 599 -22.21 -18.75 6.57
N TRP A 600 -20.95 -19.22 6.50
CA TRP A 600 -20.55 -20.61 6.81
C TRP A 600 -19.79 -20.76 8.12
N ARG A 601 -19.12 -19.69 8.56
CA ARG A 601 -18.23 -19.70 9.71
C ARG A 601 -18.87 -19.14 10.98
N GLY A 602 -19.89 -18.26 10.86
CA GLY A 602 -20.63 -17.65 11.99
C GLY A 602 -20.23 -16.20 12.26
N TYR A 603 -20.01 -15.84 13.53
CA TYR A 603 -19.78 -14.47 13.99
C TYR A 603 -18.45 -14.30 14.70
N ARG A 604 -17.80 -13.14 14.52
CA ARG A 604 -16.63 -12.71 15.31
C ARG A 604 -16.63 -11.18 15.50
N LEU A 605 -15.85 -10.68 16.45
CA LEU A 605 -15.44 -9.27 16.42
C LEU A 605 -14.42 -9.08 15.30
N ASN A 606 -14.57 -8.03 14.50
CA ASN A 606 -13.73 -7.78 13.36
C ASN A 606 -12.38 -7.19 13.81
N PRO A 607 -11.25 -7.91 13.70
CA PRO A 607 -9.95 -7.44 14.17
C PRO A 607 -9.41 -6.23 13.41
N ASP A 608 -9.94 -5.97 12.22
CA ASP A 608 -9.56 -4.80 11.42
C ASP A 608 -10.26 -3.51 11.92
N HIS A 609 -11.38 -3.64 12.63
CA HIS A 609 -12.21 -2.52 13.07
C HIS A 609 -12.33 -2.37 14.60
N VAL A 610 -11.89 -3.37 15.37
CA VAL A 610 -11.96 -3.31 16.84
C VAL A 610 -10.63 -3.65 17.50
N ARG A 611 -10.42 -3.05 18.66
CA ARG A 611 -9.34 -3.35 19.60
C ARG A 611 -9.94 -3.55 20.98
N ILE A 612 -9.51 -4.56 21.70
CA ILE A 612 -9.95 -4.77 23.09
C ILE A 612 -8.89 -4.19 24.02
N SER A 613 -9.28 -3.23 24.87
CA SER A 613 -8.41 -2.74 25.93
C SER A 613 -8.34 -3.80 27.05
N VAL A 614 -7.14 -4.11 27.49
CA VAL A 614 -6.91 -4.86 28.73
C VAL A 614 -6.92 -3.82 29.84
N SER A 615 -7.95 -3.80 30.68
CA SER A 615 -7.89 -3.08 31.96
C SER A 615 -6.91 -3.85 32.83
N ASP A 616 -5.74 -3.28 33.11
CA ASP A 616 -4.88 -3.71 34.21
C ASP A 616 -5.58 -3.35 35.53
N ASP A 617 -6.40 -4.27 36.04
CA ASP A 617 -6.81 -4.24 37.44
C ASP A 617 -5.65 -4.79 38.31
N ARG A 618 -4.64 -3.96 38.52
CA ARG A 618 -3.80 -3.98 39.71
C ARG A 618 -3.99 -2.67 40.43
N THR A 619 -5.12 -2.49 41.10
CA THR A 619 -5.23 -1.54 42.19
C THR A 619 -4.50 -2.14 43.40
N ASP A 620 -3.37 -1.52 43.73
CA ASP A 620 -2.72 -1.65 45.02
C ASP A 620 -3.77 -1.43 46.12
N LEU A 621 -3.99 -2.42 46.95
CA LEU A 621 -4.64 -2.30 48.24
C LEU A 621 -3.63 -1.62 49.20
N PRO A 622 -3.97 -0.52 49.87
CA PRO A 622 -3.14 0.03 50.93
C PRO A 622 -3.21 -0.92 52.16
N GLN A 623 -2.03 -1.07 52.79
CA GLN A 623 -1.84 -1.76 54.05
C GLN A 623 -2.69 -1.22 55.19
#